data_56ce6482548d899e89ea2cb98282845f
#
_entry.id   56ce6482548d899e89ea2cb98282845f
#
_cell.length_a   1.000
_cell.length_b   1.000
_cell.length_c   1.000
_cell.angle_alpha   90.00
_cell.angle_beta   90.00
_cell.angle_gamma   90.00
#
_symmetry.space_group_name_H-M   'P 1'
#
loop_
_entity.id
_entity.type
_entity.pdbx_description
1 polymer ?
#
loop_
_entity_poly.entity_id
_entity_poly.type
_entity_poly.pdbx_seq_one_letter_code
_entity_poly.pdbx_strand_id
1 'polypeptide(L)'
;MEAIIQTEKLSHIYSAGTPFEHGALVDVDFTAYRGEYLGIIGRTGSGKSTLIQHLNALLKPTSGRVLFEGRDIWETKERTRQTRFQVGLVFQYPEYQLFEETVYKDISFGPRNMGLDEAEIDRRVRD
;
A
#
# COMPACT_ATOMS: atom_id res chain seq x y z
N MET A 1 -13.96 16.82 -6.28
CA MET A 1 -13.28 15.51 -6.51
C MET A 1 -13.29 14.73 -5.21
N GLU A 2 -13.51 13.44 -5.32
CA GLU A 2 -13.53 12.56 -4.15
C GLU A 2 -12.12 12.11 -3.78
N ALA A 3 -11.71 12.36 -2.54
CA ALA A 3 -10.44 11.89 -2.04
C ALA A 3 -10.54 10.38 -1.77
N ILE A 4 -9.65 9.59 -2.38
CA ILE A 4 -9.64 8.15 -2.21
C ILE A 4 -8.62 7.71 -1.16
N ILE A 5 -7.44 8.31 -1.14
CA ILE A 5 -6.39 8.05 -0.15
C ILE A 5 -5.93 9.37 0.45
N GLN A 6 -5.81 9.40 1.77
CA GLN A 6 -5.33 10.57 2.48
C GLN A 6 -4.40 10.15 3.60
N THR A 7 -3.43 11.00 3.90
CA THR A 7 -2.63 10.86 5.13
C THR A 7 -2.81 12.12 5.96
N GLU A 8 -2.85 11.97 7.27
CA GLU A 8 -2.96 13.07 8.22
C GLU A 8 -1.80 13.00 9.20
N LYS A 9 -0.87 13.95 9.08
CA LYS A 9 0.33 14.06 9.93
C LYS A 9 1.05 12.72 10.05
N LEU A 10 1.20 12.03 8.92
CA LEU A 10 1.81 10.71 8.88
C LEU A 10 3.29 10.81 9.19
N SER A 11 3.74 10.05 10.18
CA SER A 11 5.14 9.97 10.55
C SER A 11 5.57 8.52 10.68
N HIS A 12 6.77 8.22 10.21
CA HIS A 12 7.37 6.90 10.36
C HIS A 12 8.84 7.05 10.72
N ILE A 13 9.21 6.48 11.87
CA ILE A 13 10.56 6.58 12.40
C ILE A 13 11.12 5.17 12.49
N TYR A 14 12.20 4.91 11.72
CA TYR A 14 12.91 3.64 11.77
C TYR A 14 13.82 3.59 12.99
N SER A 15 13.91 2.43 13.63
CA SER A 15 14.80 2.18 14.75
C SER A 15 14.65 3.21 15.89
N ALA A 16 13.40 3.54 16.21
CA ALA A 16 13.09 4.52 17.26
C ALA A 16 13.74 4.14 18.59
N GLY A 17 14.34 5.13 19.27
CA GLY A 17 14.99 4.93 20.57
C GLY A 17 16.38 4.32 20.48
N THR A 18 16.96 4.16 19.29
CA THR A 18 18.31 3.64 19.08
C THR A 18 19.21 4.71 18.43
N PRO A 19 20.56 4.51 18.44
CA PRO A 19 21.48 5.41 17.73
C PRO A 19 21.25 5.47 16.22
N PHE A 20 20.53 4.49 15.67
CA PHE A 20 20.23 4.41 14.23
C PHE A 20 18.84 4.96 13.89
N GLU A 21 18.21 5.67 14.82
CA GLU A 21 16.91 6.28 14.61
C GLU A 21 16.91 7.20 13.39
N HIS A 22 15.92 7.02 12.51
CA HIS A 22 15.79 7.80 11.30
C HIS A 22 14.31 8.10 11.02
N GLY A 23 13.96 9.37 10.95
CA GLY A 23 12.62 9.81 10.58
C GLY A 23 12.48 9.82 9.06
N ALA A 24 11.89 8.76 8.51
CA ALA A 24 11.68 8.65 7.07
C ALA A 24 10.53 9.57 6.59
N LEU A 25 9.50 9.72 7.43
CA LEU A 25 8.35 10.59 7.18
C LEU A 25 8.09 11.39 8.45
N VAL A 26 7.81 12.68 8.29
CA VAL A 26 7.50 13.57 9.42
C VAL A 26 6.32 14.45 9.06
N ASP A 27 5.20 14.27 9.76
CA ASP A 27 3.98 15.07 9.62
C ASP A 27 3.53 15.26 8.16
N VAL A 28 3.50 14.17 7.39
CA VAL A 28 3.15 14.21 5.97
C VAL A 28 1.63 14.24 5.80
N ASP A 29 1.13 15.29 5.14
CA ASP A 29 -0.26 15.39 4.71
C ASP A 29 -0.29 15.21 3.19
N PHE A 30 -1.05 14.21 2.74
CA PHE A 30 -1.09 13.79 1.34
C PHE A 30 -2.52 13.44 0.99
N THR A 31 -2.95 13.79 -0.23
CA THR A 31 -4.28 13.44 -0.72
C THR A 31 -4.19 13.02 -2.18
N ALA A 32 -4.76 11.85 -2.48
CA ALA A 32 -4.96 11.38 -3.85
C ALA A 32 -6.45 11.28 -4.12
N TYR A 33 -6.88 11.78 -5.26
CA TYR A 33 -8.29 11.81 -5.64
C TYR A 33 -8.60 10.69 -6.63
N ARG A 34 -9.87 10.29 -6.64
CA ARG A 34 -10.35 9.24 -7.53
C ARG A 34 -10.11 9.63 -8.99
N GLY A 35 -9.55 8.70 -9.78
CA GLY A 35 -9.27 8.92 -11.19
C GLY A 35 -8.04 9.76 -11.50
N GLU A 36 -7.25 10.09 -10.49
CA GLU A 36 -6.07 10.94 -10.63
C GLU A 36 -4.81 10.11 -10.89
N TYR A 37 -3.96 10.58 -11.79
CA TYR A 37 -2.56 10.13 -11.89
C TYR A 37 -1.70 11.11 -11.12
N LEU A 38 -0.97 10.63 -10.13
CA LEU A 38 -0.18 11.47 -9.26
C LEU A 38 1.29 11.05 -9.30
N GLY A 39 2.17 11.98 -9.63
CA GLY A 39 3.61 11.74 -9.64
C GLY A 39 4.24 12.12 -8.30
N ILE A 40 5.06 11.24 -7.77
CA ILE A 40 5.84 11.50 -6.56
C ILE A 40 7.31 11.53 -6.94
N ILE A 41 7.95 12.69 -6.77
CA ILE A 41 9.32 12.93 -7.19
C ILE A 41 10.19 13.20 -5.98
N GLY A 42 11.40 12.64 -5.97
CA GLY A 42 12.36 12.87 -4.91
C GLY A 42 13.58 12.00 -5.10
N ARG A 43 14.64 12.33 -4.36
CA ARG A 43 15.87 11.55 -4.39
C ARG A 43 15.70 10.23 -3.64
N THR A 44 16.57 9.26 -3.92
CA THR A 44 16.68 8.04 -3.11
C THR A 44 16.89 8.44 -1.64
N GLY A 45 16.12 7.81 -0.75
CA GLY A 45 16.18 8.14 0.68
C GLY A 45 15.28 9.29 1.12
N SER A 46 14.48 9.88 0.20
CA SER A 46 13.56 10.98 0.54
C SER A 46 12.25 10.53 1.17
N GLY A 47 12.03 9.22 1.32
CA GLY A 47 10.83 8.69 1.92
C GLY A 47 9.74 8.26 0.94
N LYS A 48 9.99 8.33 -0.37
CA LYS A 48 8.98 7.94 -1.38
C LYS A 48 8.49 6.52 -1.19
N SER A 49 9.41 5.56 -1.09
CA SER A 49 9.06 4.15 -0.92
C SER A 49 8.38 3.90 0.41
N THR A 50 8.82 4.59 1.46
CA THR A 50 8.21 4.51 2.78
C THR A 50 6.77 5.00 2.74
N LEU A 51 6.52 6.15 2.09
CA LEU A 51 5.16 6.68 1.93
C LEU A 51 4.26 5.69 1.19
N ILE A 52 4.73 5.17 0.05
CA ILE A 52 3.95 4.25 -0.78
C ILE A 52 3.57 3.00 0.01
N GLN A 53 4.49 2.45 0.80
CA GLN A 53 4.23 1.26 1.60
C GLN A 53 3.21 1.49 2.72
N HIS A 54 3.02 2.74 3.16
CA HIS A 54 1.95 3.07 4.10
C HIS A 54 0.57 3.10 3.43
N LEU A 55 0.52 3.43 2.14
CA LEU A 55 -0.76 3.59 1.43
C LEU A 55 -1.49 2.26 1.22
N ASN A 56 -0.78 1.14 1.23
CA ASN A 56 -1.41 -0.18 1.11
C ASN A 56 -1.30 -1.04 2.37
N ALA A 57 -1.01 -0.42 3.50
CA ALA A 57 -0.92 -1.07 4.81
C ALA A 57 0.23 -2.08 4.95
N LEU A 58 1.32 -1.93 4.18
CA LEU A 58 2.53 -2.73 4.40
C LEU A 58 3.31 -2.25 5.61
N LEU A 59 3.30 -0.94 5.88
CA LEU A 59 3.92 -0.35 7.06
C LEU A 59 2.86 0.32 7.91
N LYS A 60 2.97 0.15 9.22
CA LYS A 60 2.11 0.84 10.18
C LYS A 60 2.80 2.14 10.60
N PRO A 61 2.09 3.28 10.61
CA PRO A 61 2.70 4.56 11.00
C PRO A 61 3.13 4.57 12.46
N THR A 62 4.21 5.30 12.74
CA THR A 62 4.63 5.60 14.11
C THR A 62 3.61 6.55 14.75
N SER A 63 3.13 7.53 13.97
CA SER A 63 2.06 8.44 14.39
C SER A 63 1.33 8.95 13.14
N GLY A 64 0.19 9.59 13.35
CA GLY A 64 -0.67 10.03 12.26
C GLY A 64 -1.57 8.94 11.76
N ARG A 65 -2.27 9.20 10.66
CA ARG A 65 -3.25 8.26 10.11
C ARG A 65 -3.14 8.15 8.59
N VAL A 66 -3.51 6.99 8.08
CA VAL A 66 -3.72 6.76 6.65
C VAL A 66 -5.20 6.42 6.48
N LEU A 67 -5.88 7.17 5.62
CA LEU A 67 -7.31 6.99 5.36
C LEU A 67 -7.52 6.47 3.95
N PHE A 68 -8.36 5.46 3.80
CA PHE A 68 -8.85 4.97 2.52
C PHE A 68 -10.36 5.13 2.50
N GLU A 69 -10.85 5.90 1.54
CA GLU A 69 -12.28 6.26 1.44
C GLU A 69 -12.80 6.87 2.75
N GLY A 70 -11.99 7.72 3.37
CA GLY A 70 -12.34 8.45 4.57
C GLY A 70 -12.23 7.69 5.89
N ARG A 71 -11.77 6.44 5.87
CA ARG A 71 -11.64 5.60 7.05
C ARG A 71 -10.21 5.18 7.31
N ASP A 72 -9.80 5.19 8.57
CA ASP A 72 -8.47 4.74 8.98
C ASP A 72 -8.26 3.26 8.63
N ILE A 73 -7.22 2.98 7.85
CA ILE A 73 -6.94 1.61 7.40
C ILE A 73 -6.46 0.70 8.52
N TRP A 74 -6.07 1.24 9.66
CA TRP A 74 -5.65 0.48 10.85
C TRP A 74 -6.73 0.44 11.93
N GLU A 75 -7.95 0.89 11.62
CA GLU A 75 -9.08 0.92 12.55
C GLU A 75 -9.42 -0.46 13.10
N THR A 76 -9.45 -1.47 12.22
CA THR A 76 -9.68 -2.87 12.58
C THR A 76 -8.78 -3.76 11.71
N LYS A 77 -8.58 -5.01 12.15
CA LYS A 77 -7.82 -5.99 11.35
C LYS A 77 -8.49 -6.26 10.00
N GLU A 78 -9.82 -6.31 9.98
CA GLU A 78 -10.58 -6.51 8.74
C GLU A 78 -10.40 -5.34 7.78
N ARG A 79 -10.43 -4.11 8.29
CA ARG A 79 -10.22 -2.92 7.46
C ARG A 79 -8.83 -2.91 6.85
N THR A 80 -7.81 -3.27 7.62
CA THR A 80 -6.43 -3.39 7.13
C THR A 80 -6.34 -4.43 6.02
N ARG A 81 -6.95 -5.59 6.22
CA ARG A 81 -6.97 -6.66 5.23
C ARG A 81 -7.66 -6.22 3.93
N GLN A 82 -8.81 -5.57 4.03
CA GLN A 82 -9.53 -5.04 2.87
C GLN A 82 -8.69 -4.03 2.10
N THR A 83 -7.99 -3.14 2.80
CA THR A 83 -7.12 -2.16 2.17
C THR A 83 -6.01 -2.84 1.36
N ARG A 84 -5.40 -3.89 1.89
CA ARG A 84 -4.36 -4.63 1.17
C ARG A 84 -4.86 -5.27 -0.12
N PHE A 85 -6.13 -5.64 -0.19
CA PHE A 85 -6.73 -6.18 -1.40
C PHE A 85 -7.15 -5.10 -2.40
N GLN A 86 -7.48 -3.91 -1.91
CA GLN A 86 -8.00 -2.83 -2.75
C GLN A 86 -6.91 -1.90 -3.28
N VAL A 87 -5.78 -1.79 -2.57
CA VAL A 87 -4.66 -0.95 -2.96
C VAL A 87 -3.49 -1.82 -3.37
N GLY A 88 -3.26 -1.90 -4.67
CA GLY A 88 -2.14 -2.67 -5.22
C GLY A 88 -0.84 -1.88 -5.19
N LEU A 89 0.27 -2.57 -4.98
CA LEU A 89 1.60 -1.98 -4.96
C LEU A 89 2.53 -2.73 -5.89
N VAL A 90 3.21 -1.99 -6.76
CA VAL A 90 4.25 -2.54 -7.64
C VAL A 90 5.60 -2.01 -7.14
N PHE A 91 6.48 -2.92 -6.76
CA PHE A 91 7.81 -2.56 -6.27
C PHE A 91 8.76 -2.24 -7.43
N GLN A 92 9.93 -1.66 -7.11
CA GLN A 92 10.91 -1.22 -8.10
C GLN A 92 11.38 -2.35 -9.03
N TYR A 93 11.51 -3.56 -8.51
CA TYR A 93 11.90 -4.75 -9.28
C TYR A 93 10.83 -5.82 -9.14
N PRO A 94 9.66 -5.65 -9.80
CA PRO A 94 8.52 -6.56 -9.61
C PRO A 94 8.82 -7.99 -10.05
N GLU A 95 9.77 -8.21 -10.96
CA GLU A 95 10.17 -9.54 -11.41
C GLU A 95 10.73 -10.41 -10.29
N TYR A 96 11.26 -9.81 -9.22
CA TYR A 96 11.74 -10.56 -8.06
C TYR A 96 10.61 -11.09 -7.17
N GLN A 97 9.38 -10.69 -7.44
CA GLN A 97 8.20 -11.13 -6.69
C GLN A 97 7.52 -12.32 -7.35
N LEU A 98 7.92 -12.68 -8.56
CA LEU A 98 7.36 -13.84 -9.27
C LEU A 98 7.85 -15.12 -8.62
N PHE A 99 6.93 -16.00 -8.24
CA PHE A 99 7.25 -17.20 -7.47
C PHE A 99 6.52 -18.45 -7.98
N GLU A 100 5.52 -18.29 -8.84
CA GLU A 100 4.76 -19.43 -9.37
C GLU A 100 5.32 -19.93 -10.70
N GLU A 101 5.00 -21.19 -11.04
CA GLU A 101 5.49 -21.84 -12.25
C GLU A 101 4.91 -21.24 -13.54
N THR A 102 3.70 -20.69 -13.48
CA THR A 102 3.02 -20.10 -14.63
C THR A 102 2.53 -18.71 -14.33
N VAL A 103 2.35 -17.91 -15.39
CA VAL A 103 1.77 -16.55 -15.27
C VAL A 103 0.38 -16.62 -14.67
N TYR A 104 -0.45 -17.57 -15.09
CA TYR A 104 -1.81 -17.74 -14.57
C TYR A 104 -1.80 -17.96 -13.06
N LYS A 105 -0.96 -18.88 -12.58
CA LYS A 105 -0.88 -19.17 -11.14
C LYS A 105 -0.38 -17.98 -10.35
N ASP A 106 0.60 -17.26 -10.88
CA ASP A 106 1.16 -16.08 -10.21
C ASP A 106 0.12 -14.98 -10.07
N ILE A 107 -0.59 -14.65 -11.15
CA ILE A 107 -1.64 -13.63 -11.13
C ILE A 107 -2.82 -14.06 -10.25
N SER A 108 -3.17 -15.36 -10.25
CA SER A 108 -4.30 -15.88 -9.48
C SER A 108 -4.04 -15.93 -7.97
N PHE A 109 -2.80 -15.78 -7.52
CA PHE A 109 -2.43 -15.88 -6.10
C PHE A 109 -3.22 -14.89 -5.23
N GLY A 110 -3.27 -13.62 -5.63
CA GLY A 110 -4.03 -12.60 -4.91
C GLY A 110 -5.52 -12.91 -4.83
N PRO A 111 -6.21 -13.10 -5.98
CA PRO A 111 -7.62 -13.46 -5.98
C PRO A 111 -7.92 -14.73 -5.20
N ARG A 112 -7.04 -15.73 -5.25
CA ARG A 112 -7.21 -16.97 -4.50
C ARG A 112 -7.15 -16.72 -2.99
N ASN A 113 -6.24 -15.86 -2.55
CA ASN A 113 -6.13 -15.45 -1.14
C ASN A 113 -7.34 -14.63 -0.67
N MET A 114 -8.03 -13.97 -1.58
CA MET A 114 -9.28 -13.26 -1.28
C MET A 114 -10.45 -14.21 -1.02
N GLY A 115 -10.30 -15.50 -1.35
CA GLY A 115 -11.36 -16.48 -1.19
C GLY A 115 -12.37 -16.48 -2.32
N LEU A 116 -12.01 -15.96 -3.50
CA LEU A 116 -12.89 -15.93 -4.66
C LEU A 116 -13.02 -17.31 -5.28
N ASP A 117 -14.17 -17.58 -5.94
CA ASP A 117 -14.38 -18.85 -6.63
C ASP A 117 -13.56 -18.93 -7.92
N GLU A 118 -13.43 -20.15 -8.46
CA GLU A 118 -12.57 -20.38 -9.63
C GLU A 118 -13.04 -19.61 -10.88
N ALA A 119 -14.34 -19.42 -11.06
CA ALA A 119 -14.88 -18.66 -12.20
C ALA A 119 -14.48 -17.19 -12.11
N GLU A 120 -14.60 -16.59 -10.93
CA GLU A 120 -14.22 -15.20 -10.71
C GLU A 120 -12.71 -15.01 -10.79
N ILE A 121 -11.92 -15.98 -10.30
CA ILE A 121 -10.46 -15.95 -10.42
C ILE A 121 -10.05 -15.96 -11.89
N ASP A 122 -10.64 -16.87 -12.68
CA ASP A 122 -10.33 -16.96 -14.11
C ASP A 122 -10.66 -15.65 -14.83
N ARG A 123 -11.83 -15.07 -14.54
CA ARG A 123 -12.22 -13.78 -15.12
C ARG A 123 -11.20 -12.69 -14.82
N ARG A 124 -10.77 -12.56 -13.58
CA ARG A 124 -9.82 -11.53 -13.16
C ARG A 124 -8.43 -11.74 -13.74
N VAL A 125 -7.97 -12.97 -13.80
CA VAL A 125 -6.64 -13.30 -14.36
C VAL A 125 -6.58 -12.96 -15.85
N ARG A 126 -7.66 -13.26 -16.59
CA ARG A 126 -7.70 -13.02 -18.04
C ARG A 126 -8.01 -11.58 -18.43
N ASP A 127 -8.55 -10.81 -17.50
CA ASP A 127 -8.84 -9.40 -17.68
C ASP A 127 -7.59 -8.55 -17.46
#